data_5a6ca8c43561c3ee953bd9d2e047be34
#
_entry.id   5a6ca8c43561c3ee953bd9d2e047be34
#
_cell.length_a   1.000
_cell.length_b   1.000
_cell.length_c   1.000
_cell.angle_alpha   90.00
_cell.angle_beta   90.00
_cell.angle_gamma   90.00
#
_symmetry.space_group_name_H-M   'P 1'
#
loop_
_entity.id
_entity.type
_entity.pdbx_description
1 polymer ?
#
loop_
_entity_poly.entity_id
_entity_poly.type
_entity_poly.pdbx_seq_one_letter_code
_entity_poly.pdbx_strand_id
1 'polypeptide(L)'
;YKKADEILASKYPASEGERDRLYALLGGVEHKLNHYNESEHYYKLYADAIKEIYGAQSLNYINSQIYLANAQGFAGRIADGCKNYASAVTTLKDVIRKRLPYMNAAERESFWSPLSSLLTLMTPYALKAELYQTEYTKTCYNALLLSKAFLLDSERSVYDIIQREGDEITMQTYMNIASLNNQIKEWEKNYAENADNILITSNKIAQLESSLMKKCQSIGDITSFMDVDYDAVKKVLGKNDILLDFTDFISDKDGRRYATYIVNKKQKYPLLKSLFAESQIDSLGIVRPDMFYDKDFAAEVIKLLWNPLKEHI
;
A
#
# COMPACT_ATOMS: atom_id res chain seq x y z
N TYR A 1 -1.90 -24.47 19.74
CA TYR A 1 -1.91 -23.03 20.01
C TYR A 1 -2.87 -22.63 21.13
N LYS A 2 -4.16 -23.10 21.17
CA LYS A 2 -5.11 -22.80 22.28
C LYS A 2 -4.55 -23.18 23.65
N LYS A 3 -3.88 -24.33 23.77
CA LYS A 3 -3.19 -24.75 24.99
C LYS A 3 -2.00 -23.86 25.36
N ALA A 4 -1.34 -23.24 24.35
CA ALA A 4 -0.28 -22.25 24.58
C ALA A 4 -0.88 -20.95 25.12
N ASP A 5 -2.05 -20.51 24.63
CA ASP A 5 -2.77 -19.34 25.14
C ASP A 5 -3.18 -19.52 26.61
N GLU A 6 -3.73 -20.67 26.96
CA GLU A 6 -4.07 -21.03 28.36
C GLU A 6 -2.84 -20.99 29.29
N ILE A 7 -1.69 -21.50 28.82
CA ILE A 7 -0.44 -21.50 29.59
C ILE A 7 0.10 -20.07 29.74
N LEU A 8 0.08 -19.28 28.66
CA LEU A 8 0.55 -17.89 28.68
C LEU A 8 -0.39 -17.01 29.51
N ALA A 9 -1.70 -17.20 29.42
CA ALA A 9 -2.68 -16.50 30.25
C ALA A 9 -2.46 -16.74 31.75
N SER A 10 -1.99 -17.94 32.13
CA SER A 10 -1.73 -18.29 33.53
C SER A 10 -0.37 -17.81 34.06
N LYS A 11 0.62 -17.57 33.18
CA LYS A 11 2.00 -17.31 33.57
C LYS A 11 2.48 -15.89 33.30
N TYR A 12 1.89 -15.19 32.31
CA TYR A 12 2.36 -13.87 31.88
C TYR A 12 1.20 -12.89 31.77
N PRO A 13 1.28 -11.68 32.37
CA PRO A 13 0.30 -10.62 32.15
C PRO A 13 0.21 -10.19 30.69
N ALA A 14 -0.92 -9.62 30.26
CA ALA A 14 -1.16 -9.23 28.88
C ALA A 14 -0.17 -8.16 28.33
N SER A 15 0.53 -7.44 29.21
CA SER A 15 1.50 -6.40 28.87
C SER A 15 2.91 -6.90 28.50
N GLU A 16 3.18 -8.19 28.57
CA GLU A 16 4.52 -8.74 28.32
C GLU A 16 4.65 -9.32 26.91
N GLY A 17 4.62 -8.49 25.88
CA GLY A 17 5.16 -8.66 24.51
C GLY A 17 5.07 -10.02 23.78
N GLU A 18 4.77 -11.12 24.45
CA GLU A 18 4.68 -12.45 23.87
C GLU A 18 3.24 -12.85 23.51
N ARG A 19 2.24 -12.30 24.21
CA ARG A 19 0.83 -12.64 23.97
C ARG A 19 0.28 -11.95 22.72
N ASP A 20 0.68 -10.73 22.44
CA ASP A 20 0.29 -10.02 21.23
C ASP A 20 0.71 -10.79 19.98
N ARG A 21 1.96 -11.27 19.95
CA ARG A 21 2.48 -12.11 18.87
C ARG A 21 1.72 -13.42 18.71
N LEU A 22 1.35 -14.07 19.84
CA LEU A 22 0.55 -15.29 19.82
C LEU A 22 -0.84 -15.02 19.24
N TYR A 23 -1.51 -13.93 19.65
CA TYR A 23 -2.83 -13.56 19.11
C TYR A 23 -2.79 -13.29 17.61
N ALA A 24 -1.75 -12.60 17.11
CA ALA A 24 -1.56 -12.40 15.67
C ALA A 24 -1.43 -13.73 14.91
N LEU A 25 -0.65 -14.69 15.45
CA LEU A 25 -0.47 -16.02 14.86
C LEU A 25 -1.76 -16.84 14.88
N LEU A 26 -2.47 -16.86 16.02
CA LEU A 26 -3.76 -17.55 16.14
C LEU A 26 -4.80 -16.97 15.18
N GLY A 27 -4.92 -15.64 15.11
CA GLY A 27 -5.80 -14.98 14.16
C GLY A 27 -5.51 -15.38 12.71
N GLY A 28 -4.23 -15.45 12.33
CA GLY A 28 -3.80 -15.87 10.99
C GLY A 28 -4.07 -17.33 10.69
N VAL A 29 -3.84 -18.23 11.66
CA VAL A 29 -4.11 -19.67 11.50
C VAL A 29 -5.61 -19.92 11.35
N GLU A 30 -6.44 -19.36 12.24
CA GLU A 30 -7.89 -19.51 12.16
C GLU A 30 -8.46 -18.92 10.86
N HIS A 31 -7.88 -17.81 10.38
CA HIS A 31 -8.24 -17.24 9.06
C HIS A 31 -7.99 -18.23 7.92
N LYS A 32 -6.80 -18.86 7.88
CA LYS A 32 -6.45 -19.86 6.85
C LYS A 32 -7.32 -21.13 6.94
N LEU A 33 -7.81 -21.45 8.13
CA LEU A 33 -8.75 -22.55 8.33
C LEU A 33 -10.20 -22.17 7.99
N ASN A 34 -10.46 -20.94 7.56
CA ASN A 34 -11.78 -20.34 7.32
C ASN A 34 -12.66 -20.24 8.58
N HIS A 35 -12.07 -20.29 9.77
CA HIS A 35 -12.74 -20.05 11.06
C HIS A 35 -12.75 -18.55 11.34
N TYR A 36 -13.51 -17.80 10.57
CA TYR A 36 -13.44 -16.33 10.54
C TYR A 36 -13.88 -15.65 11.83
N ASN A 37 -14.81 -16.24 12.59
CA ASN A 37 -15.23 -15.71 13.88
C ASN A 37 -14.11 -15.84 14.94
N GLU A 38 -13.41 -16.95 14.96
CA GLU A 38 -12.25 -17.17 15.81
C GLU A 38 -11.08 -16.29 15.40
N SER A 39 -10.87 -16.14 14.09
CA SER A 39 -9.86 -15.22 13.54
C SER A 39 -10.11 -13.79 14.00
N GLU A 40 -11.36 -13.29 13.90
CA GLU A 40 -11.71 -11.97 14.41
C GLU A 40 -11.49 -11.84 15.91
N HIS A 41 -11.89 -12.83 16.70
CA HIS A 41 -11.68 -12.82 18.15
C HIS A 41 -10.19 -12.63 18.49
N TYR A 42 -9.30 -13.41 17.87
CA TYR A 42 -7.86 -13.29 18.13
C TYR A 42 -7.27 -11.99 17.60
N TYR A 43 -7.68 -11.52 16.42
CA TYR A 43 -7.20 -10.23 15.91
C TYR A 43 -7.71 -9.05 16.75
N LYS A 44 -8.87 -9.16 17.39
CA LYS A 44 -9.34 -8.15 18.34
C LYS A 44 -8.46 -8.13 19.60
N LEU A 45 -8.15 -9.28 20.18
CA LEU A 45 -7.22 -9.39 21.31
C LEU A 45 -5.84 -8.85 20.95
N TYR A 46 -5.35 -9.14 19.73
CA TYR A 46 -4.11 -8.60 19.20
C TYR A 46 -4.16 -7.08 19.12
N ALA A 47 -5.20 -6.52 18.53
CA ALA A 47 -5.34 -5.07 18.37
C ALA A 47 -5.43 -4.35 19.74
N ASP A 48 -6.15 -4.91 20.69
CA ASP A 48 -6.26 -4.35 22.04
C ASP A 48 -4.89 -4.35 22.76
N ALA A 49 -4.15 -5.45 22.71
CA ALA A 49 -2.81 -5.55 23.29
C ALA A 49 -1.81 -4.58 22.62
N ILE A 50 -1.80 -4.51 21.29
CA ILE A 50 -0.92 -3.58 20.54
C ILE A 50 -1.25 -2.11 20.85
N LYS A 51 -2.53 -1.78 21.01
CA LYS A 51 -2.94 -0.43 21.39
C LYS A 51 -2.43 -0.04 22.76
N GLU A 52 -2.47 -0.96 23.72
CA GLU A 52 -1.97 -0.74 25.08
C GLU A 52 -0.46 -0.54 25.09
N ILE A 53 0.29 -1.38 24.36
CA ILE A 53 1.76 -1.37 24.35
C ILE A 53 2.33 -0.19 23.55
N TYR A 54 1.80 0.06 22.33
CA TYR A 54 2.42 0.99 21.37
C TYR A 54 1.59 2.25 21.10
N GLY A 55 0.36 2.31 21.61
CA GLY A 55 -0.57 3.42 21.39
C GLY A 55 -1.32 3.37 20.06
N ALA A 56 -2.42 4.11 19.99
CA ALA A 56 -3.34 4.11 18.87
C ALA A 56 -2.80 4.74 17.57
N GLN A 57 -1.68 5.45 17.62
CA GLN A 57 -1.02 6.06 16.45
C GLN A 57 0.24 5.31 16.00
N SER A 58 0.49 4.12 16.55
CA SER A 58 1.60 3.28 16.11
C SER A 58 1.26 2.53 14.82
N LEU A 59 2.29 2.26 13.99
CA LEU A 59 2.12 1.42 12.79
C LEU A 59 1.65 0.02 13.16
N ASN A 60 2.11 -0.52 14.28
CA ASN A 60 1.70 -1.83 14.76
C ASN A 60 0.18 -1.87 15.05
N TYR A 61 -0.36 -0.81 15.66
CA TYR A 61 -1.81 -0.72 15.88
C TYR A 61 -2.59 -0.57 14.58
N ILE A 62 -2.13 0.27 13.66
CA ILE A 62 -2.75 0.42 12.33
C ILE A 62 -2.79 -0.94 11.61
N ASN A 63 -1.69 -1.69 11.62
CA ASN A 63 -1.62 -3.03 11.04
C ASN A 63 -2.62 -4.00 11.69
N SER A 64 -2.68 -4.00 13.02
CA SER A 64 -3.63 -4.85 13.76
C SER A 64 -5.09 -4.53 13.42
N GLN A 65 -5.43 -3.26 13.23
CA GLN A 65 -6.76 -2.83 12.80
C GLN A 65 -7.10 -3.31 11.38
N ILE A 66 -6.14 -3.32 10.46
CA ILE A 66 -6.34 -3.84 9.09
C ILE A 66 -6.59 -5.35 9.13
N TYR A 67 -5.83 -6.12 9.91
CA TYR A 67 -6.08 -7.56 10.09
C TYR A 67 -7.46 -7.83 10.71
N LEU A 68 -7.83 -7.08 11.75
CA LEU A 68 -9.15 -7.17 12.36
C LEU A 68 -10.26 -6.86 11.36
N ALA A 69 -10.12 -5.78 10.59
CA ALA A 69 -11.09 -5.37 9.58
C ALA A 69 -11.27 -6.46 8.50
N ASN A 70 -10.17 -7.08 8.06
CA ASN A 70 -10.22 -8.18 7.11
C ASN A 70 -10.97 -9.40 7.69
N ALA A 71 -10.64 -9.82 8.91
CA ALA A 71 -11.34 -10.93 9.59
C ALA A 71 -12.83 -10.64 9.77
N GLN A 72 -13.20 -9.41 10.13
CA GLN A 72 -14.61 -8.98 10.23
C GLN A 72 -15.34 -9.09 8.91
N GLY A 73 -14.70 -8.66 7.81
CA GLY A 73 -15.26 -8.83 6.47
C GLY A 73 -15.58 -10.29 6.17
N PHE A 74 -14.60 -11.18 6.35
CA PHE A 74 -14.77 -12.61 6.11
C PHE A 74 -15.78 -13.27 7.06
N ALA A 75 -15.92 -12.78 8.29
CA ALA A 75 -16.93 -13.21 9.25
C ALA A 75 -18.35 -12.69 8.96
N GLY A 76 -18.54 -11.93 7.86
CA GLY A 76 -19.83 -11.37 7.47
C GLY A 76 -20.17 -10.02 8.13
N ARG A 77 -19.30 -9.49 8.98
CA ARG A 77 -19.46 -8.17 9.62
C ARG A 77 -18.90 -7.05 8.75
N ILE A 78 -19.45 -6.90 7.57
CA ILE A 78 -18.94 -6.02 6.51
C ILE A 78 -18.86 -4.56 6.96
N ALA A 79 -19.92 -4.07 7.63
CA ALA A 79 -19.97 -2.68 8.08
C ALA A 79 -18.87 -2.36 9.10
N ASP A 80 -18.61 -3.26 10.04
CA ASP A 80 -17.56 -3.11 11.05
C ASP A 80 -16.17 -3.17 10.38
N GLY A 81 -15.98 -4.13 9.46
CA GLY A 81 -14.75 -4.24 8.68
C GLY A 81 -14.45 -2.97 7.89
N CYS A 82 -15.43 -2.42 7.15
CA CYS A 82 -15.27 -1.15 6.43
C CYS A 82 -14.91 0.01 7.37
N LYS A 83 -15.61 0.13 8.50
CA LYS A 83 -15.38 1.19 9.47
C LYS A 83 -13.97 1.12 10.06
N ASN A 84 -13.53 -0.06 10.50
CA ASN A 84 -12.22 -0.24 11.08
C ASN A 84 -11.11 -0.01 10.04
N TYR A 85 -11.32 -0.48 8.81
CA TYR A 85 -10.36 -0.27 7.73
C TYR A 85 -10.24 1.22 7.35
N ALA A 86 -11.35 1.92 7.17
CA ALA A 86 -11.35 3.36 6.89
C ALA A 86 -10.67 4.15 8.03
N SER A 87 -10.92 3.78 9.29
CA SER A 87 -10.26 4.37 10.45
C SER A 87 -8.75 4.12 10.45
N ALA A 88 -8.32 2.90 10.15
CA ALA A 88 -6.90 2.55 10.04
C ALA A 88 -6.19 3.37 8.94
N VAL A 89 -6.81 3.49 7.76
CA VAL A 89 -6.27 4.29 6.64
C VAL A 89 -6.19 5.77 7.01
N THR A 90 -7.22 6.31 7.69
CA THR A 90 -7.20 7.70 8.17
C THR A 90 -6.06 7.94 9.16
N THR A 91 -5.91 7.04 10.16
CA THR A 91 -4.83 7.13 11.13
C THR A 91 -3.46 7.02 10.45
N LEU A 92 -3.33 6.15 9.44
CA LEU A 92 -2.10 6.04 8.65
C LEU A 92 -1.77 7.35 7.93
N LYS A 93 -2.75 8.01 7.29
CA LYS A 93 -2.54 9.33 6.67
C LYS A 93 -2.02 10.36 7.69
N ASP A 94 -2.57 10.39 8.89
CA ASP A 94 -2.11 11.30 9.95
C ASP A 94 -0.68 11.00 10.42
N VAL A 95 -0.32 9.72 10.51
CA VAL A 95 1.06 9.30 10.84
C VAL A 95 2.03 9.69 9.71
N ILE A 96 1.63 9.52 8.46
CA ILE A 96 2.43 9.93 7.29
C ILE A 96 2.65 11.45 7.33
N ARG A 97 1.60 12.25 7.49
CA ARG A 97 1.71 13.72 7.55
C ARG A 97 2.71 14.21 8.58
N LYS A 98 2.76 13.52 9.73
CA LYS A 98 3.68 13.87 10.82
C LYS A 98 5.12 13.43 10.56
N ARG A 99 5.36 12.36 9.80
CA ARG A 99 6.68 11.75 9.63
C ARG A 99 7.34 12.08 8.29
N LEU A 100 6.57 12.17 7.20
CA LEU A 100 7.08 12.37 5.85
C LEU A 100 8.06 13.55 5.74
N PRO A 101 7.83 14.72 6.38
CA PRO A 101 8.74 15.85 6.32
C PRO A 101 10.15 15.61 6.89
N TYR A 102 10.33 14.51 7.62
CA TYR A 102 11.58 14.16 8.28
C TYR A 102 12.26 12.93 7.68
N MET A 103 11.65 12.32 6.66
CA MET A 103 12.15 11.08 6.04
C MET A 103 12.92 11.40 4.75
N ASN A 104 14.11 10.82 4.61
CA ASN A 104 14.80 10.71 3.32
C ASN A 104 14.15 9.59 2.45
N ALA A 105 14.63 9.42 1.20
CA ALA A 105 14.05 8.46 0.26
C ALA A 105 14.08 7.01 0.79
N ALA A 106 15.21 6.56 1.33
CA ALA A 106 15.36 5.22 1.87
C ALA A 106 14.47 4.96 3.10
N GLU A 107 14.33 5.97 3.97
CA GLU A 107 13.43 5.90 5.12
C GLU A 107 11.95 5.83 4.67
N ARG A 108 11.57 6.56 3.63
CA ARG A 108 10.22 6.48 3.04
C ARG A 108 9.93 5.09 2.49
N GLU A 109 10.86 4.51 1.75
CA GLU A 109 10.73 3.16 1.20
C GLU A 109 10.62 2.11 2.32
N SER A 110 11.52 2.16 3.31
CA SER A 110 11.49 1.26 4.47
C SER A 110 10.20 1.39 5.30
N PHE A 111 9.68 2.60 5.43
CA PHE A 111 8.42 2.87 6.12
C PHE A 111 7.24 2.28 5.35
N TRP A 112 7.24 2.40 4.02
CA TRP A 112 6.11 2.06 3.17
C TRP A 112 6.05 0.58 2.78
N SER A 113 7.20 -0.07 2.57
CA SER A 113 7.28 -1.44 2.09
C SER A 113 6.38 -2.43 2.86
N PRO A 114 6.37 -2.46 4.21
CA PRO A 114 5.49 -3.36 4.96
C PRO A 114 4.00 -2.97 4.91
N LEU A 115 3.67 -1.72 4.56
CA LEU A 115 2.29 -1.20 4.57
C LEU A 115 1.58 -1.41 3.24
N SER A 116 2.31 -1.40 2.13
CA SER A 116 1.73 -1.44 0.78
C SER A 116 0.88 -2.69 0.54
N SER A 117 1.35 -3.87 0.97
CA SER A 117 0.61 -5.13 0.85
C SER A 117 -0.60 -5.20 1.78
N LEU A 118 -0.53 -4.56 2.95
CA LEU A 118 -1.64 -4.52 3.90
C LEU A 118 -2.82 -3.70 3.36
N LEU A 119 -2.53 -2.65 2.58
CA LEU A 119 -3.56 -1.80 1.98
C LEU A 119 -4.35 -2.49 0.85
N THR A 120 -3.89 -3.64 0.35
CA THR A 120 -4.64 -4.45 -0.63
C THR A 120 -5.31 -5.68 0.00
N LEU A 121 -5.10 -5.92 1.30
CA LEU A 121 -5.55 -7.13 2.01
C LEU A 121 -7.07 -7.36 1.96
N MET A 122 -7.86 -6.29 1.83
CA MET A 122 -9.32 -6.38 1.77
C MET A 122 -9.88 -6.65 0.35
N THR A 123 -9.06 -6.50 -0.70
CA THR A 123 -9.47 -6.68 -2.10
C THR A 123 -10.00 -8.10 -2.41
N PRO A 124 -9.35 -9.20 -1.97
CA PRO A 124 -9.84 -10.55 -2.21
C PRO A 124 -11.25 -10.79 -1.66
N TYR A 125 -11.54 -10.22 -0.48
CA TYR A 125 -12.84 -10.35 0.13
C TYR A 125 -13.94 -9.64 -0.69
N ALA A 126 -13.67 -8.42 -1.18
CA ALA A 126 -14.61 -7.68 -2.01
C ALA A 126 -15.05 -8.47 -3.25
N LEU A 127 -14.11 -9.20 -3.88
CA LEU A 127 -14.39 -10.08 -5.01
C LEU A 127 -15.16 -11.34 -4.62
N LYS A 128 -14.75 -12.01 -3.52
CA LYS A 128 -15.35 -13.27 -3.05
C LYS A 128 -16.77 -13.08 -2.55
N ALA A 129 -17.06 -11.97 -1.87
CA ALA A 129 -18.36 -11.67 -1.28
C ALA A 129 -19.31 -10.92 -2.22
N GLU A 130 -18.96 -10.81 -3.50
CA GLU A 130 -19.73 -10.07 -4.51
C GLU A 130 -19.96 -8.59 -4.14
N LEU A 131 -19.02 -8.02 -3.40
CA LEU A 131 -19.04 -6.62 -2.98
C LEU A 131 -18.33 -5.69 -3.96
N TYR A 132 -18.16 -6.14 -5.19
CA TYR A 132 -17.33 -5.54 -6.23
C TYR A 132 -17.81 -4.16 -6.75
N GLN A 133 -18.94 -3.66 -6.27
CA GLN A 133 -19.42 -2.30 -6.56
C GLN A 133 -20.25 -1.73 -5.39
N THR A 134 -19.61 -1.54 -4.25
CA THR A 134 -20.25 -1.08 -3.01
C THR A 134 -19.37 -0.04 -2.30
N GLU A 135 -19.83 0.47 -1.15
CA GLU A 135 -19.01 1.30 -0.25
C GLU A 135 -17.71 0.59 0.17
N TYR A 136 -17.74 -0.75 0.24
CA TYR A 136 -16.57 -1.55 0.54
C TYR A 136 -15.47 -1.38 -0.53
N THR A 137 -15.85 -1.45 -1.83
CA THR A 137 -14.88 -1.22 -2.91
C THR A 137 -14.38 0.21 -2.97
N LYS A 138 -15.21 1.21 -2.59
CA LYS A 138 -14.75 2.59 -2.45
C LYS A 138 -13.67 2.71 -1.38
N THR A 139 -13.85 2.07 -0.23
CA THR A 139 -12.87 2.07 0.86
C THR A 139 -11.56 1.39 0.41
N CYS A 140 -11.63 0.25 -0.27
CA CYS A 140 -10.46 -0.42 -0.83
C CYS A 140 -9.76 0.44 -1.89
N TYR A 141 -10.51 1.10 -2.74
CA TYR A 141 -9.95 1.98 -3.77
C TYR A 141 -9.23 3.19 -3.20
N ASN A 142 -9.79 3.81 -2.16
CA ASN A 142 -9.12 4.92 -1.45
C ASN A 142 -7.79 4.48 -0.82
N ALA A 143 -7.71 3.26 -0.31
CA ALA A 143 -6.46 2.69 0.19
C ALA A 143 -5.45 2.42 -0.94
N LEU A 144 -5.91 1.94 -2.10
CA LEU A 144 -5.07 1.78 -3.29
C LEU A 144 -4.52 3.11 -3.79
N LEU A 145 -5.36 4.15 -3.87
CA LEU A 145 -4.91 5.50 -4.26
C LEU A 145 -3.81 6.01 -3.33
N LEU A 146 -3.98 5.86 -2.01
CA LEU A 146 -2.93 6.21 -1.05
C LEU A 146 -1.65 5.41 -1.29
N SER A 147 -1.77 4.10 -1.56
CA SER A 147 -0.61 3.24 -1.82
C SER A 147 0.17 3.68 -3.05
N LYS A 148 -0.51 3.95 -4.16
CA LYS A 148 0.13 4.38 -5.40
C LYS A 148 0.73 5.78 -5.30
N ALA A 149 0.01 6.68 -4.65
CA ALA A 149 0.43 8.07 -4.52
C ALA A 149 1.66 8.23 -3.61
N PHE A 150 1.80 7.40 -2.56
CA PHE A 150 2.83 7.60 -1.57
C PHE A 150 4.25 7.64 -2.15
N LEU A 151 4.64 6.65 -2.95
CA LEU A 151 5.99 6.60 -3.52
C LEU A 151 6.17 7.54 -4.70
N LEU A 152 5.16 7.63 -5.59
CA LEU A 152 5.26 8.41 -6.82
C LEU A 152 5.11 9.92 -6.57
N ASP A 153 4.09 10.29 -5.78
CA ASP A 153 3.73 11.71 -5.63
C ASP A 153 4.47 12.40 -4.48
N SER A 154 5.05 11.64 -3.53
CA SER A 154 5.87 12.25 -2.47
C SER A 154 7.12 12.96 -3.02
N GLU A 155 7.77 12.39 -4.03
CA GLU A 155 8.92 13.01 -4.71
C GLU A 155 8.48 14.14 -5.64
N ARG A 156 7.39 13.93 -6.38
CA ARG A 156 6.83 14.94 -7.28
C ARG A 156 6.35 16.17 -6.51
N SER A 157 5.68 15.99 -5.39
CA SER A 157 5.22 17.10 -4.54
C SER A 157 6.37 17.96 -4.04
N VAL A 158 7.49 17.33 -3.66
CA VAL A 158 8.72 18.05 -3.26
C VAL A 158 9.26 18.87 -4.44
N TYR A 159 9.39 18.25 -5.62
CA TYR A 159 9.86 18.94 -6.82
C TYR A 159 8.96 20.11 -7.21
N ASP A 160 7.64 19.92 -7.23
CA ASP A 160 6.67 20.96 -7.59
C ASP A 160 6.70 22.15 -6.61
N ILE A 161 6.91 21.90 -5.31
CA ILE A 161 7.09 22.96 -4.30
C ILE A 161 8.37 23.72 -4.56
N ILE A 162 9.48 23.04 -4.82
CA ILE A 162 10.77 23.67 -5.12
C ILE A 162 10.67 24.54 -6.38
N GLN A 163 10.00 24.06 -7.42
CA GLN A 163 9.83 24.79 -8.68
C GLN A 163 8.97 26.05 -8.53
N ARG A 164 7.94 26.02 -7.70
CA ARG A 164 7.00 27.15 -7.56
C ARG A 164 7.45 28.17 -6.54
N GLU A 165 8.02 27.73 -5.44
CA GLU A 165 8.20 28.56 -4.23
C GLU A 165 9.59 28.40 -3.61
N GLY A 166 10.44 27.52 -4.16
CA GLY A 166 11.79 27.28 -3.66
C GLY A 166 12.73 28.45 -3.97
N ASP A 167 13.59 28.80 -3.00
CA ASP A 167 14.70 29.70 -3.24
C ASP A 167 15.84 29.01 -4.02
N GLU A 168 16.80 29.80 -4.48
CA GLU A 168 17.94 29.30 -5.26
C GLU A 168 18.74 28.22 -4.50
N ILE A 169 18.89 28.37 -3.19
CA ILE A 169 19.61 27.40 -2.32
C ILE A 169 18.87 26.08 -2.29
N THR A 170 17.55 26.09 -2.19
CA THR A 170 16.69 24.89 -2.19
C THR A 170 16.81 24.15 -3.51
N MET A 171 16.76 24.88 -4.63
CA MET A 171 16.94 24.29 -5.97
C MET A 171 18.35 23.71 -6.15
N GLN A 172 19.39 24.42 -5.73
CA GLN A 172 20.77 23.93 -5.80
C GLN A 172 20.97 22.68 -4.94
N THR A 173 20.33 22.62 -3.76
CA THR A 173 20.36 21.42 -2.90
C THR A 173 19.74 20.22 -3.61
N TYR A 174 18.59 20.40 -4.23
CA TYR A 174 17.92 19.37 -5.03
C TYR A 174 18.79 18.87 -6.19
N MET A 175 19.37 19.79 -6.96
CA MET A 175 20.28 19.43 -8.07
C MET A 175 21.55 18.72 -7.58
N ASN A 176 22.09 19.11 -6.43
CA ASN A 176 23.24 18.46 -5.82
C ASN A 176 22.94 17.01 -5.43
N ILE A 177 21.76 16.73 -4.84
CA ILE A 177 21.29 15.37 -4.53
C ILE A 177 21.23 14.54 -5.82
N ALA A 178 20.64 15.07 -6.90
CA ALA A 178 20.56 14.38 -8.19
C ALA A 178 21.95 14.07 -8.77
N SER A 179 22.89 14.99 -8.67
CA SER A 179 24.28 14.81 -9.10
C SER A 179 24.99 13.71 -8.31
N LEU A 180 24.84 13.72 -6.98
CA LEU A 180 25.44 12.69 -6.10
C LEU A 180 24.85 11.30 -6.36
N ASN A 181 23.55 11.20 -6.61
CA ASN A 181 22.90 9.94 -7.00
C ASN A 181 23.45 9.39 -8.33
N ASN A 182 23.68 10.25 -9.31
CA ASN A 182 24.31 9.85 -10.57
C ASN A 182 25.76 9.39 -10.36
N GLN A 183 26.49 10.03 -9.46
CA GLN A 183 27.85 9.61 -9.11
C GLN A 183 27.88 8.22 -8.46
N ILE A 184 26.94 7.92 -7.55
CA ILE A 184 26.78 6.58 -6.97
C ILE A 184 26.53 5.54 -8.06
N LYS A 185 25.62 5.79 -9.01
CA LYS A 185 25.34 4.87 -10.13
C LYS A 185 26.59 4.54 -10.97
N GLU A 186 27.47 5.51 -11.15
CA GLU A 186 28.74 5.24 -11.85
C GLU A 186 29.68 4.39 -11.00
N TRP A 187 29.78 4.64 -9.70
CA TRP A 187 30.60 3.86 -8.78
C TRP A 187 30.11 2.43 -8.57
N GLU A 188 28.81 2.19 -8.65
CA GLU A 188 28.21 0.86 -8.55
C GLU A 188 28.68 -0.10 -9.64
N LYS A 189 29.11 0.42 -10.80
CA LYS A 189 29.72 -0.38 -11.87
C LYS A 189 30.99 -1.09 -11.43
N ASN A 190 31.72 -0.53 -10.44
CA ASN A 190 32.92 -1.09 -9.81
C ASN A 190 32.78 -1.02 -8.28
N TYR A 191 31.75 -1.68 -7.77
CA TYR A 191 31.32 -1.59 -6.36
C TYR A 191 32.46 -1.90 -5.39
N ALA A 192 33.23 -2.95 -5.63
CA ALA A 192 34.31 -3.40 -4.72
C ALA A 192 35.36 -2.31 -4.46
N GLU A 193 35.67 -1.49 -5.46
CA GLU A 193 36.66 -0.41 -5.35
C GLU A 193 36.09 0.86 -4.75
N ASN A 194 34.77 1.03 -4.80
CA ASN A 194 34.08 2.28 -4.44
C ASN A 194 33.14 2.16 -3.24
N ALA A 195 33.12 1.02 -2.53
CA ALA A 195 32.16 0.76 -1.45
C ALA A 195 32.15 1.87 -0.37
N ASP A 196 33.34 2.33 0.07
CA ASP A 196 33.44 3.39 1.07
C ASP A 196 32.93 4.75 0.54
N ASN A 197 33.25 5.06 -0.72
CA ASN A 197 32.78 6.30 -1.36
C ASN A 197 31.25 6.30 -1.52
N ILE A 198 30.68 5.17 -1.90
CA ILE A 198 29.22 4.96 -1.99
C ILE A 198 28.59 5.18 -0.63
N LEU A 199 29.10 4.55 0.43
CA LEU A 199 28.58 4.69 1.80
C LEU A 199 28.63 6.13 2.29
N ILE A 200 29.77 6.80 2.16
CA ILE A 200 29.95 8.20 2.59
C ILE A 200 28.99 9.12 1.83
N THR A 201 28.88 8.93 0.51
CA THR A 201 28.04 9.77 -0.34
C THR A 201 26.55 9.50 -0.09
N SER A 202 26.14 8.26 0.13
CA SER A 202 24.77 7.90 0.52
C SER A 202 24.37 8.57 1.85
N ASN A 203 25.26 8.58 2.85
CA ASN A 203 25.01 9.28 4.11
C ASN A 203 24.86 10.80 3.92
N LYS A 204 25.68 11.39 3.03
CA LYS A 204 25.57 12.82 2.69
C LYS A 204 24.23 13.13 1.98
N ILE A 205 23.78 12.28 1.04
CA ILE A 205 22.50 12.40 0.36
C ILE A 205 21.37 12.36 1.40
N ALA A 206 21.37 11.39 2.31
CA ALA A 206 20.34 11.26 3.34
C ALA A 206 20.21 12.52 4.22
N GLN A 207 21.32 13.14 4.59
CA GLN A 207 21.33 14.42 5.33
C GLN A 207 20.75 15.58 4.52
N LEU A 208 21.15 15.69 3.25
CA LEU A 208 20.64 16.72 2.33
C LEU A 208 19.15 16.56 2.08
N GLU A 209 18.67 15.34 1.84
CA GLU A 209 17.25 15.03 1.66
C GLU A 209 16.43 15.38 2.90
N SER A 210 16.87 15.00 4.10
CA SER A 210 16.18 15.35 5.35
C SER A 210 16.07 16.86 5.54
N SER A 211 17.12 17.61 5.21
CA SER A 211 17.11 19.08 5.27
C SER A 211 16.18 19.68 4.22
N LEU A 212 16.22 19.16 2.99
CA LEU A 212 15.35 19.59 1.88
C LEU A 212 13.88 19.36 2.20
N MET A 213 13.53 18.20 2.72
CA MET A 213 12.16 17.86 3.10
C MET A 213 11.58 18.81 4.15
N LYS A 214 12.37 19.13 5.20
CA LYS A 214 11.97 20.10 6.22
C LYS A 214 11.74 21.51 5.61
N LYS A 215 12.61 21.91 4.68
CA LYS A 215 12.46 23.19 3.99
C LYS A 215 11.21 23.19 3.12
N CYS A 216 10.98 22.16 2.31
CA CYS A 216 9.79 22.03 1.48
C CYS A 216 8.50 22.07 2.30
N GLN A 217 8.46 21.37 3.45
CA GLN A 217 7.31 21.40 4.36
C GLN A 217 7.06 22.80 4.93
N SER A 218 8.09 23.63 5.11
CA SER A 218 7.92 25.02 5.60
C SER A 218 7.35 25.98 4.57
N ILE A 219 7.41 25.63 3.27
CA ILE A 219 6.95 26.48 2.16
C ILE A 219 5.72 25.93 1.43
N GLY A 220 5.36 24.65 1.64
CA GLY A 220 4.20 24.04 1.04
C GLY A 220 3.82 22.70 1.66
N ASP A 221 2.62 22.22 1.37
CA ASP A 221 2.17 20.92 1.87
C ASP A 221 2.62 19.78 0.93
N ILE A 222 3.69 19.10 1.34
CA ILE A 222 4.24 17.92 0.62
C ILE A 222 3.35 16.69 0.74
N THR A 223 2.25 16.76 1.50
CA THR A 223 1.36 15.61 1.77
C THR A 223 -0.02 15.73 1.10
N SER A 224 -0.25 16.80 0.33
CA SER A 224 -1.54 17.06 -0.32
C SER A 224 -2.00 15.95 -1.29
N PHE A 225 -1.05 15.17 -1.85
CA PHE A 225 -1.36 14.01 -2.68
C PHE A 225 -2.22 12.95 -1.96
N MET A 226 -2.16 12.89 -0.64
CA MET A 226 -2.94 11.94 0.16
C MET A 226 -4.41 12.30 0.28
N ASP A 227 -4.82 13.52 -0.11
CA ASP A 227 -6.21 13.96 -0.07
C ASP A 227 -7.00 13.49 -1.30
N VAL A 228 -6.30 12.89 -2.29
CA VAL A 228 -6.97 12.29 -3.44
C VAL A 228 -7.70 11.01 -3.00
N ASP A 229 -9.00 11.00 -3.21
CA ASP A 229 -9.89 9.87 -2.96
C ASP A 229 -10.75 9.57 -4.21
N TYR A 230 -11.62 8.56 -4.12
CA TYR A 230 -12.53 8.21 -5.20
C TYR A 230 -13.37 9.39 -5.70
N ASP A 231 -13.88 10.22 -4.80
CA ASP A 231 -14.74 11.33 -5.16
C ASP A 231 -13.94 12.42 -5.88
N ALA A 232 -12.70 12.66 -5.48
CA ALA A 232 -11.78 13.56 -6.17
C ALA A 232 -11.45 13.06 -7.58
N VAL A 233 -11.12 11.76 -7.73
CA VAL A 233 -10.88 11.14 -9.04
C VAL A 233 -12.11 11.26 -9.94
N LYS A 234 -13.28 10.91 -9.43
CA LYS A 234 -14.55 10.98 -10.16
C LYS A 234 -14.88 12.42 -10.62
N LYS A 235 -14.53 13.42 -9.82
CA LYS A 235 -14.81 14.84 -10.13
C LYS A 235 -14.08 15.32 -11.38
N VAL A 236 -12.86 14.84 -11.61
CA VAL A 236 -12.03 15.27 -12.77
C VAL A 236 -12.32 14.52 -14.06
N LEU A 237 -12.98 13.36 -13.99
CA LEU A 237 -13.37 12.60 -15.19
C LEU A 237 -14.40 13.36 -16.02
N GLY A 238 -14.28 13.28 -17.35
CA GLY A 238 -15.30 13.71 -18.31
C GLY A 238 -16.53 12.79 -18.29
N LYS A 239 -17.57 13.19 -19.01
CA LYS A 239 -18.85 12.44 -19.06
C LYS A 239 -18.71 11.02 -19.64
N ASN A 240 -17.77 10.84 -20.56
CA ASN A 240 -17.53 9.59 -21.29
C ASN A 240 -16.19 8.95 -20.94
N ASP A 241 -15.48 9.47 -19.95
CA ASP A 241 -14.20 8.92 -19.52
C ASP A 241 -14.42 7.67 -18.66
N ILE A 242 -13.55 6.69 -18.87
CA ILE A 242 -13.43 5.50 -18.04
C ILE A 242 -11.98 5.40 -17.60
N LEU A 243 -11.77 5.37 -16.29
CA LEU A 243 -10.46 5.11 -15.70
C LEU A 243 -10.38 3.64 -15.31
N LEU A 244 -9.32 2.98 -15.78
CA LEU A 244 -8.94 1.62 -15.38
C LEU A 244 -7.71 1.74 -14.46
N ASP A 245 -7.88 1.37 -13.21
CA ASP A 245 -6.81 1.44 -12.21
C ASP A 245 -6.45 0.03 -11.74
N PHE A 246 -5.31 -0.48 -12.23
CA PHE A 246 -4.89 -1.85 -12.00
C PHE A 246 -4.27 -2.03 -10.61
N THR A 247 -4.52 -3.19 -10.02
CA THR A 247 -3.98 -3.63 -8.74
C THR A 247 -3.69 -5.12 -8.76
N ASP A 248 -2.89 -5.57 -7.82
CA ASP A 248 -2.66 -6.98 -7.54
C ASP A 248 -2.96 -7.29 -6.07
N PHE A 249 -3.18 -8.56 -5.79
CA PHE A 249 -3.39 -9.07 -4.43
C PHE A 249 -3.01 -10.55 -4.36
N ILE A 250 -2.76 -11.05 -3.15
CA ILE A 250 -2.50 -12.47 -2.93
C ILE A 250 -3.80 -13.21 -2.68
N SER A 251 -4.05 -14.24 -3.47
CA SER A 251 -5.16 -15.18 -3.34
C SER A 251 -4.65 -16.48 -2.70
N ASP A 252 -5.40 -17.04 -1.76
CA ASP A 252 -5.07 -18.32 -1.12
C ASP A 252 -5.04 -19.50 -2.11
N LYS A 253 -5.77 -19.39 -3.23
CA LYS A 253 -5.87 -20.43 -4.26
C LYS A 253 -4.80 -20.37 -5.32
N ASP A 254 -4.56 -19.17 -5.86
CA ASP A 254 -3.89 -18.99 -7.14
C ASP A 254 -2.61 -18.15 -7.02
N GLY A 255 -2.18 -17.85 -5.79
CA GLY A 255 -1.07 -16.94 -5.56
C GLY A 255 -1.41 -15.49 -5.93
N ARG A 256 -0.51 -14.80 -6.63
CA ARG A 256 -0.76 -13.42 -7.06
C ARG A 256 -1.80 -13.36 -8.17
N ARG A 257 -2.79 -12.49 -8.00
CA ARG A 257 -3.84 -12.20 -8.98
C ARG A 257 -3.88 -10.72 -9.28
N TYR A 258 -4.31 -10.41 -10.49
CA TYR A 258 -4.50 -9.04 -10.95
C TYR A 258 -6.00 -8.72 -11.04
N ALA A 259 -6.32 -7.48 -10.72
CA ALA A 259 -7.66 -6.91 -10.81
C ALA A 259 -7.58 -5.45 -11.28
N THR A 260 -8.71 -4.88 -11.62
CA THR A 260 -8.80 -3.45 -11.93
C THR A 260 -10.02 -2.83 -11.27
N TYR A 261 -9.87 -1.61 -10.82
CA TYR A 261 -10.98 -0.74 -10.50
C TYR A 261 -11.38 0.02 -11.77
N ILE A 262 -12.66 -0.04 -12.09
CA ILE A 262 -13.27 0.69 -13.20
C ILE A 262 -14.03 1.86 -12.59
N VAL A 263 -13.64 3.07 -12.96
CA VAL A 263 -14.21 4.31 -12.44
C VAL A 263 -14.75 5.15 -13.58
N ASN A 264 -15.99 5.58 -13.47
CA ASN A 264 -16.58 6.57 -14.36
C ASN A 264 -17.47 7.55 -13.60
N LYS A 265 -17.84 8.64 -14.27
CA LYS A 265 -18.59 9.73 -13.63
C LYS A 265 -19.99 9.35 -13.16
N LYS A 266 -20.61 8.33 -13.75
CA LYS A 266 -22.00 7.93 -13.49
C LYS A 266 -22.15 6.97 -12.32
N GLN A 267 -21.09 6.21 -11.99
CA GLN A 267 -21.12 5.20 -10.94
C GLN A 267 -21.12 5.84 -9.55
N LYS A 268 -21.88 5.26 -8.63
CA LYS A 268 -21.86 5.66 -7.22
C LYS A 268 -20.59 5.15 -6.50
N TYR A 269 -20.12 3.98 -6.88
CA TYR A 269 -18.95 3.30 -6.32
C TYR A 269 -18.07 2.77 -7.44
N PRO A 270 -16.75 2.62 -7.24
CA PRO A 270 -15.89 1.98 -8.23
C PRO A 270 -16.27 0.51 -8.39
N LEU A 271 -16.23 0.01 -9.63
CA LEU A 271 -16.43 -1.42 -9.90
C LEU A 271 -15.07 -2.12 -9.84
N LEU A 272 -14.95 -3.14 -8.99
CA LEU A 272 -13.77 -4.00 -8.93
C LEU A 272 -13.98 -5.24 -9.80
N LYS A 273 -13.05 -5.49 -10.73
CA LYS A 273 -13.10 -6.64 -11.63
C LYS A 273 -11.83 -7.47 -11.52
N SER A 274 -11.99 -8.77 -11.27
CA SER A 274 -10.87 -9.72 -11.35
C SER A 274 -10.47 -9.93 -12.80
N LEU A 275 -9.16 -10.02 -13.07
CA LEU A 275 -8.61 -10.24 -14.40
C LEU A 275 -8.04 -11.66 -14.49
N PHE A 276 -6.78 -11.85 -14.09
CA PHE A 276 -6.07 -13.12 -14.24
C PHE A 276 -5.15 -13.41 -13.06
N ALA A 277 -4.70 -14.65 -12.93
CA ALA A 277 -3.63 -15.05 -12.01
C ALA A 277 -2.26 -14.85 -12.69
N GLU A 278 -1.22 -14.56 -11.91
CA GLU A 278 0.17 -14.42 -12.39
C GLU A 278 0.60 -15.63 -13.21
N SER A 279 0.27 -16.84 -12.77
CA SER A 279 0.55 -18.09 -13.48
C SER A 279 -0.01 -18.15 -14.90
N GLN A 280 -1.08 -17.42 -15.21
CA GLN A 280 -1.64 -17.36 -16.56
C GLN A 280 -0.77 -16.48 -17.49
N ILE A 281 -0.18 -15.41 -16.97
CA ILE A 281 0.80 -14.60 -17.72
C ILE A 281 2.11 -15.35 -17.85
N ASP A 282 2.59 -15.99 -16.78
CA ASP A 282 3.82 -16.79 -16.81
C ASP A 282 3.73 -17.92 -17.85
N SER A 283 2.56 -18.55 -17.98
CA SER A 283 2.34 -19.60 -18.98
C SER A 283 2.46 -19.12 -20.43
N LEU A 284 2.35 -17.81 -20.68
CA LEU A 284 2.59 -17.23 -22.00
C LEU A 284 4.08 -17.12 -22.34
N GLY A 285 4.97 -17.34 -21.38
CA GLY A 285 6.42 -17.36 -21.60
C GLY A 285 7.01 -16.01 -21.98
N ILE A 286 6.57 -14.92 -21.36
CA ILE A 286 7.07 -13.56 -21.64
C ILE A 286 8.55 -13.47 -21.27
N VAL A 287 9.43 -13.45 -22.27
CA VAL A 287 10.87 -13.35 -22.10
C VAL A 287 11.43 -12.01 -22.59
N ARG A 288 10.74 -11.32 -23.49
CA ARG A 288 11.21 -10.09 -24.13
C ARG A 288 10.08 -9.14 -24.50
N PRO A 289 10.28 -7.80 -24.42
CA PRO A 289 9.26 -6.80 -24.76
C PRO A 289 8.80 -6.86 -26.22
N ASP A 290 9.65 -7.32 -27.16
CA ASP A 290 9.33 -7.41 -28.58
C ASP A 290 8.31 -8.51 -28.91
N MET A 291 8.05 -9.46 -28.00
CA MET A 291 6.98 -10.46 -28.16
C MET A 291 5.60 -9.84 -28.29
N PHE A 292 5.37 -8.63 -27.76
CA PHE A 292 4.11 -7.90 -27.94
C PHE A 292 3.84 -7.45 -29.39
N TYR A 293 4.82 -7.52 -30.28
CA TYR A 293 4.62 -7.31 -31.71
C TYR A 293 4.15 -8.56 -32.45
N ASP A 294 4.24 -9.75 -31.82
CA ASP A 294 3.66 -10.98 -32.34
C ASP A 294 2.13 -10.94 -32.16
N LYS A 295 1.39 -11.16 -33.26
CA LYS A 295 -0.08 -11.02 -33.25
C LYS A 295 -0.77 -12.09 -32.42
N ASP A 296 -0.25 -13.31 -32.42
CA ASP A 296 -0.86 -14.43 -31.68
C ASP A 296 -0.61 -14.25 -30.19
N PHE A 297 0.60 -13.85 -29.81
CA PHE A 297 0.92 -13.50 -28.44
C PHE A 297 0.10 -12.32 -27.94
N ALA A 298 0.02 -11.23 -28.69
CA ALA A 298 -0.79 -10.08 -28.35
C ALA A 298 -2.29 -10.44 -28.19
N ALA A 299 -2.82 -11.35 -29.02
CA ALA A 299 -4.18 -11.82 -28.91
C ALA A 299 -4.46 -12.56 -27.59
N GLU A 300 -3.53 -13.39 -27.12
CA GLU A 300 -3.66 -14.07 -25.83
C GLU A 300 -3.61 -13.09 -24.65
N VAL A 301 -2.70 -12.11 -24.67
CA VAL A 301 -2.66 -11.04 -23.65
C VAL A 301 -3.96 -10.23 -23.65
N ILE A 302 -4.49 -9.89 -24.83
CA ILE A 302 -5.77 -9.19 -24.99
C ILE A 302 -6.92 -10.01 -24.39
N LYS A 303 -6.95 -11.33 -24.57
CA LYS A 303 -7.96 -12.19 -23.95
C LYS A 303 -7.95 -12.09 -22.42
N LEU A 304 -6.77 -12.08 -21.80
CA LEU A 304 -6.63 -12.00 -20.36
C LEU A 304 -6.99 -10.62 -19.81
N LEU A 305 -6.55 -9.54 -20.47
CA LEU A 305 -6.71 -8.17 -20.00
C LEU A 305 -8.08 -7.57 -20.38
N TRP A 306 -8.46 -7.66 -21.66
CA TRP A 306 -9.57 -6.87 -22.18
C TRP A 306 -10.91 -7.62 -22.24
N ASN A 307 -10.90 -8.94 -22.44
CA ASN A 307 -12.18 -9.67 -22.49
C ASN A 307 -13.00 -9.54 -21.20
N PRO A 308 -12.38 -9.59 -19.99
CA PRO A 308 -13.13 -9.35 -18.74
C PRO A 308 -13.74 -7.95 -18.64
N LEU A 309 -13.26 -6.99 -19.42
CA LEU A 309 -13.63 -5.58 -19.33
C LEU A 309 -14.65 -5.14 -20.38
N LYS A 310 -14.83 -5.90 -21.47
CA LYS A 310 -15.64 -5.51 -22.64
C LYS A 310 -17.06 -5.05 -22.34
N GLU A 311 -17.68 -5.60 -21.30
CA GLU A 311 -19.05 -5.26 -20.92
C GLU A 311 -19.13 -3.97 -20.05
N HIS A 312 -17.98 -3.43 -19.67
CA HIS A 312 -17.87 -2.32 -18.70
C HIS A 312 -17.23 -1.06 -19.29
N ILE A 313 -16.69 -1.16 -20.53
CA ILE A 313 -15.98 -0.08 -21.23
C ILE A 313 -16.85 0.52 -22.34
#